data_0832cda84e5adb6a4324e434ce53c381
#
_entry.id   0832cda84e5adb6a4324e434ce53c381
#
_cell.length_a   1.000
_cell.length_b   1.000
_cell.length_c   1.000
_cell.angle_alpha   90.00
_cell.angle_beta   90.00
_cell.angle_gamma   90.00
#
_symmetry.space_group_name_H-M   'P 1'
#
loop_
_entity.id
_entity.type
_entity.pdbx_description
1 polymer ?
#
loop_
_entity_poly.entity_id
_entity_poly.type
_entity_poly.pdbx_seq_one_letter_code
_entity_poly.pdbx_strand_id
1 'polypeptide(L)'
;MKSRNRVLYYGKKAAAFLASVLLLSVLVFYISRLAPGDPLVSYYGDRVEKMTPEERVWAEEKLGLKDPISVQYIRWAGNALHGDFGISYKYKMDVTRVIEGRIGNTLVLGGTGFLLIFTLALLLGILCAWKEDTWLDCIICKVGTITGCIPEFWLSLLLILVFSMQLKWLPSSGAYSVGKQADFSDRVCHLILPMTVVVLSHLWYYAYMIRNKILDEVREEYVLLARAKGLKRKTVLFRHCLRNTIPSYLGIMAISVPHVLGGTYIVETVFSYPGIGTLAYESARYKDYNLLMLLCLMSGIVVILCNMAAQIINERIDPRMREKEAAETSEVMML
;
A
#
# COMPACT_ATOMS: atom_id res chain seq x y z
N MET A 1 33.78 10.95 -16.61
CA MET A 1 32.58 11.79 -16.45
C MET A 1 31.29 11.01 -16.11
N LYS A 2 30.98 9.86 -16.72
CA LYS A 2 29.73 9.09 -16.46
C LYS A 2 29.56 8.61 -15.00
N SER A 3 30.60 8.26 -14.25
CA SER A 3 30.51 7.77 -12.87
C SER A 3 30.13 8.85 -11.87
N ARG A 4 30.76 10.03 -11.93
CA ARG A 4 30.51 11.16 -11.01
C ARG A 4 29.07 11.70 -11.12
N ASN A 5 28.51 11.73 -12.34
CA ASN A 5 27.12 12.15 -12.54
C ASN A 5 26.10 11.14 -11.99
N ARG A 6 26.43 9.84 -12.00
CA ARG A 6 25.59 8.81 -11.37
C ARG A 6 25.57 8.92 -9.85
N VAL A 7 26.73 9.13 -9.23
CA VAL A 7 26.80 9.31 -7.77
C VAL A 7 26.01 10.53 -7.32
N LEU A 8 26.15 11.66 -8.03
CA LEU A 8 25.39 12.88 -7.75
C LEU A 8 23.88 12.69 -7.90
N TYR A 9 23.45 11.97 -8.93
CA TYR A 9 22.04 11.64 -9.18
C TYR A 9 21.44 10.79 -8.07
N TYR A 10 22.06 9.67 -7.71
CA TYR A 10 21.56 8.85 -6.60
C TYR A 10 21.66 9.56 -5.26
N GLY A 11 22.66 10.42 -5.07
CA GLY A 11 22.79 11.27 -3.90
C GLY A 11 21.62 12.25 -3.75
N LYS A 12 21.19 12.89 -4.84
CA LYS A 12 20.00 13.78 -4.84
C LYS A 12 18.72 12.98 -4.51
N LYS A 13 18.52 11.80 -5.08
CA LYS A 13 17.35 10.95 -4.76
C LYS A 13 17.36 10.47 -3.31
N ALA A 14 18.52 10.09 -2.78
CA ALA A 14 18.65 9.74 -1.37
C ALA A 14 18.36 10.93 -0.44
N ALA A 15 18.86 12.13 -0.78
CA ALA A 15 18.57 13.35 -0.03
C ALA A 15 17.07 13.70 -0.08
N ALA A 16 16.42 13.59 -1.24
CA ALA A 16 14.98 13.79 -1.38
C ALA A 16 14.18 12.77 -0.55
N PHE A 17 14.58 11.50 -0.56
CA PHE A 17 13.99 10.47 0.29
C PHE A 17 14.08 10.82 1.76
N LEU A 18 15.27 11.16 2.25
CA LEU A 18 15.48 11.52 3.65
C LEU A 18 14.69 12.78 4.05
N ALA A 19 14.64 13.78 3.18
CA ALA A 19 13.85 14.97 3.40
C ALA A 19 12.34 14.67 3.46
N SER A 20 11.85 13.80 2.57
CA SER A 20 10.44 13.37 2.57
C SER A 20 10.08 12.59 3.83
N VAL A 21 10.94 11.67 4.28
CA VAL A 21 10.74 10.89 5.52
C VAL A 21 10.77 11.81 6.74
N LEU A 22 11.70 12.78 6.78
CA LEU A 22 11.77 13.76 7.86
C LEU A 22 10.51 14.63 7.91
N LEU A 23 10.09 15.17 6.76
CA LEU A 23 8.86 15.95 6.66
C LEU A 23 7.64 15.15 7.12
N LEU A 24 7.54 13.91 6.64
CA LEU A 24 6.47 12.98 7.03
C LEU A 24 6.47 12.75 8.53
N SER A 25 7.64 12.49 9.14
CA SER A 25 7.75 12.25 10.59
C SER A 25 7.30 13.46 11.42
N VAL A 26 7.70 14.68 11.00
CA VAL A 26 7.23 15.92 11.61
C VAL A 26 5.71 16.03 11.51
N LEU A 27 5.16 15.89 10.30
CA LEU A 27 3.72 16.03 10.06
C LEU A 27 2.91 15.02 10.90
N VAL A 28 3.28 13.74 10.84
CA VAL A 28 2.57 12.68 11.57
C VAL A 28 2.66 12.91 13.08
N PHE A 29 3.82 13.32 13.58
CA PHE A 29 4.01 13.63 15.01
C PHE A 29 3.09 14.78 15.45
N TYR A 30 3.14 15.92 14.75
CA TYR A 30 2.32 17.08 15.12
C TYR A 30 0.84 16.82 14.99
N ILE A 31 0.40 16.15 13.90
CA ILE A 31 -1.01 15.77 13.73
C ILE A 31 -1.47 14.83 14.85
N SER A 32 -0.65 13.85 15.24
CA SER A 32 -0.99 12.95 16.33
C SER A 32 -1.16 13.66 17.68
N ARG A 33 -0.39 14.73 17.94
CA ARG A 33 -0.47 15.52 19.17
C ARG A 33 -1.61 16.55 19.16
N LEU A 34 -2.01 17.00 17.97
CA LEU A 34 -3.17 17.90 17.81
C LEU A 34 -4.51 17.15 17.76
N ALA A 35 -4.47 15.83 17.60
CA ALA A 35 -5.69 15.00 17.56
C ALA A 35 -6.46 15.11 18.87
N PRO A 36 -7.80 15.27 18.82
CA PRO A 36 -8.63 15.43 20.01
C PRO A 36 -8.59 14.18 20.90
N GLY A 37 -8.24 14.37 22.16
CA GLY A 37 -8.22 13.29 23.19
C GLY A 37 -7.15 13.54 24.24
N ASP A 38 -7.34 12.88 25.39
CA ASP A 38 -6.38 12.91 26.48
C ASP A 38 -5.45 11.68 26.40
N PRO A 39 -4.13 11.86 26.16
CA PRO A 39 -3.17 10.75 26.14
C PRO A 39 -3.14 9.95 27.45
N LEU A 40 -3.50 10.58 28.58
CA LEU A 40 -3.60 9.89 29.87
C LEU A 40 -4.74 8.88 29.86
N VAL A 41 -5.90 9.25 29.30
CA VAL A 41 -7.05 8.35 29.18
C VAL A 41 -6.69 7.17 28.28
N SER A 42 -5.94 7.40 27.20
CA SER A 42 -5.47 6.33 26.31
C SER A 42 -4.53 5.34 27.02
N TYR A 43 -3.69 5.84 27.93
CA TYR A 43 -2.72 5.01 28.66
C TYR A 43 -3.28 4.38 29.93
N TYR A 44 -4.02 5.15 30.76
CA TYR A 44 -4.51 4.71 32.06
C TYR A 44 -5.99 4.29 32.07
N GLY A 45 -6.74 4.55 30.96
CA GLY A 45 -8.15 4.25 30.86
C GLY A 45 -8.98 5.08 31.86
N ASP A 46 -10.05 4.48 32.36
CA ASP A 46 -11.00 5.11 33.31
C ASP A 46 -10.36 5.47 34.66
N ARG A 47 -9.13 5.02 34.92
CA ARG A 47 -8.39 5.40 36.13
C ARG A 47 -8.07 6.88 36.19
N VAL A 48 -7.98 7.56 35.05
CA VAL A 48 -7.68 8.99 34.96
C VAL A 48 -8.75 9.82 35.68
N GLU A 49 -10.01 9.41 35.63
CA GLU A 49 -11.11 10.11 36.33
C GLU A 49 -11.01 10.00 37.88
N LYS A 50 -10.29 9.01 38.35
CA LYS A 50 -10.08 8.74 39.77
C LYS A 50 -8.73 9.22 40.31
N MET A 51 -7.88 9.77 39.43
CA MET A 51 -6.58 10.29 39.82
C MET A 51 -6.70 11.60 40.57
N THR A 52 -5.91 11.74 41.63
CA THR A 52 -5.71 13.01 42.29
C THR A 52 -4.97 13.99 41.35
N PRO A 53 -5.09 15.30 41.58
CA PRO A 53 -4.34 16.30 40.78
C PRO A 53 -2.84 16.03 40.76
N GLU A 54 -2.28 15.55 41.86
CA GLU A 54 -0.86 15.22 42.02
C GLU A 54 -0.47 13.99 41.18
N GLU A 55 -1.29 12.93 41.22
CA GLU A 55 -1.09 11.72 40.42
C GLU A 55 -1.19 12.01 38.92
N ARG A 56 -2.10 12.91 38.52
CA ARG A 56 -2.24 13.35 37.12
C ARG A 56 -0.99 14.08 36.66
N VAL A 57 -0.49 15.02 37.46
CA VAL A 57 0.75 15.76 37.18
C VAL A 57 1.94 14.81 37.01
N TRP A 58 2.07 13.83 37.91
CA TRP A 58 3.12 12.82 37.85
C TRP A 58 2.98 11.94 36.58
N ALA A 59 1.78 11.56 36.21
CA ALA A 59 1.51 10.76 35.02
C ALA A 59 1.84 11.54 33.73
N GLU A 60 1.52 12.84 33.67
CA GLU A 60 1.87 13.73 32.56
C GLU A 60 3.39 13.87 32.43
N GLU A 61 4.10 14.04 33.55
CA GLU A 61 5.57 14.11 33.54
C GLU A 61 6.19 12.79 33.07
N LYS A 62 5.69 11.67 33.57
CA LYS A 62 6.17 10.34 33.18
C LYS A 62 6.00 10.06 31.69
N LEU A 63 4.93 10.56 31.08
CA LEU A 63 4.69 10.43 29.64
C LEU A 63 5.34 11.57 28.81
N GLY A 64 6.01 12.52 29.47
CA GLY A 64 6.67 13.65 28.81
C GLY A 64 5.71 14.64 28.16
N LEU A 65 4.44 14.71 28.59
CA LEU A 65 3.40 15.53 27.98
C LEU A 65 3.49 17.02 28.34
N LYS A 66 4.22 17.37 29.39
CA LYS A 66 4.40 18.75 29.84
C LYS A 66 5.40 19.54 29.00
N ASP A 67 6.30 18.86 28.32
CA ASP A 67 7.30 19.52 27.48
C ASP A 67 6.65 20.16 26.25
N PRO A 68 7.22 21.24 25.71
CA PRO A 68 6.81 21.80 24.41
C PRO A 68 6.81 20.69 23.32
N ILE A 69 5.86 20.74 22.40
CA ILE A 69 5.70 19.70 21.34
C ILE A 69 7.01 19.50 20.55
N SER A 70 7.76 20.58 20.30
CA SER A 70 9.05 20.51 19.63
C SER A 70 10.09 19.68 20.40
N VAL A 71 10.14 19.83 21.72
CA VAL A 71 11.03 19.05 22.61
C VAL A 71 10.61 17.58 22.61
N GLN A 72 9.30 17.34 22.69
CA GLN A 72 8.75 15.96 22.58
C GLN A 72 9.15 15.30 21.26
N TYR A 73 9.06 16.06 20.14
CA TYR A 73 9.47 15.55 18.82
C TYR A 73 10.96 15.22 18.76
N ILE A 74 11.84 16.13 19.22
CA ILE A 74 13.28 15.89 19.20
C ILE A 74 13.65 14.65 20.03
N ARG A 75 13.05 14.49 21.21
CA ARG A 75 13.26 13.33 22.08
C ARG A 75 12.79 12.05 21.39
N TRP A 76 11.57 12.08 20.82
CA TRP A 76 11.02 10.95 20.11
C TRP A 76 11.86 10.58 18.88
N ALA A 77 12.26 11.55 18.07
CA ALA A 77 13.09 11.31 16.90
C ALA A 77 14.47 10.73 17.27
N GLY A 78 15.08 11.23 18.36
CA GLY A 78 16.30 10.67 18.91
C GLY A 78 16.14 9.20 19.33
N ASN A 79 15.08 8.85 20.04
CA ASN A 79 14.79 7.47 20.45
C ASN A 79 14.49 6.58 19.24
N ALA A 80 13.72 7.10 18.26
CA ALA A 80 13.37 6.38 17.04
C ALA A 80 14.60 6.01 16.19
N LEU A 81 15.65 6.85 16.16
CA LEU A 81 16.92 6.53 15.51
C LEU A 81 17.66 5.36 16.16
N HIS A 82 17.35 5.05 17.43
CA HIS A 82 17.88 3.89 18.15
C HIS A 82 16.91 2.69 18.15
N GLY A 83 15.79 2.81 17.40
CA GLY A 83 14.78 1.75 17.30
C GLY A 83 13.73 1.74 18.42
N ASP A 84 13.76 2.73 19.31
CA ASP A 84 12.74 2.90 20.36
C ASP A 84 11.64 3.85 19.89
N PHE A 85 10.51 3.30 19.49
CA PHE A 85 9.31 4.04 19.07
C PHE A 85 8.29 4.24 20.19
N GLY A 86 8.64 3.82 21.42
CA GLY A 86 7.80 3.92 22.59
C GLY A 86 6.87 2.72 22.82
N ILE A 87 6.01 2.85 23.82
CA ILE A 87 5.09 1.81 24.29
C ILE A 87 3.69 2.08 23.71
N SER A 88 3.06 1.03 23.18
CA SER A 88 1.64 1.06 22.80
C SER A 88 0.76 1.27 24.04
N TYR A 89 -0.15 2.22 23.98
CA TYR A 89 -1.04 2.54 25.07
C TYR A 89 -2.09 1.45 25.29
N LYS A 90 -2.55 0.81 24.22
CA LYS A 90 -3.52 -0.27 24.26
C LYS A 90 -2.89 -1.60 24.70
N TYR A 91 -1.78 -1.98 24.08
CA TYR A 91 -1.18 -3.31 24.28
C TYR A 91 -0.18 -3.38 25.44
N LYS A 92 0.26 -2.22 25.99
CA LYS A 92 1.21 -2.11 27.12
C LYS A 92 2.54 -2.81 26.86
N MET A 93 2.96 -2.85 25.60
CA MET A 93 4.24 -3.42 25.15
C MET A 93 4.85 -2.54 24.07
N ASP A 94 6.11 -2.78 23.72
CA ASP A 94 6.82 -2.03 22.69
C ASP A 94 6.04 -2.04 21.37
N VAL A 95 5.92 -0.87 20.75
CA VAL A 95 5.20 -0.70 19.47
C VAL A 95 5.74 -1.63 18.38
N THR A 96 7.06 -1.80 18.32
CA THR A 96 7.73 -2.69 17.36
C THR A 96 7.26 -4.13 17.49
N ARG A 97 7.15 -4.66 18.69
CA ARG A 97 6.67 -6.03 18.95
C ARG A 97 5.21 -6.23 18.55
N VAL A 98 4.37 -5.20 18.77
CA VAL A 98 2.96 -5.24 18.35
C VAL A 98 2.87 -5.37 16.84
N ILE A 99 3.68 -4.61 16.11
CA ILE A 99 3.72 -4.61 14.64
C ILE A 99 4.28 -5.93 14.11
N GLU A 100 5.39 -6.42 14.67
CA GLU A 100 6.01 -7.70 14.28
C GLU A 100 5.02 -8.86 14.34
N GLY A 101 4.14 -8.88 15.36
CA GLY A 101 3.09 -9.89 15.49
C GLY A 101 2.00 -9.87 14.42
N ARG A 102 1.91 -8.79 13.62
CA ARG A 102 0.81 -8.55 12.66
C ARG A 102 1.28 -8.38 11.21
N ILE A 103 2.50 -7.88 11.01
CA ILE A 103 3.02 -7.56 9.67
C ILE A 103 3.00 -8.75 8.71
N GLY A 104 3.29 -9.97 9.22
CA GLY A 104 3.27 -11.18 8.43
C GLY A 104 1.93 -11.46 7.76
N ASN A 105 0.82 -11.21 8.46
CA ASN A 105 -0.52 -11.40 7.92
C ASN A 105 -0.83 -10.40 6.80
N THR A 106 -0.50 -9.12 6.98
CA THR A 106 -0.66 -8.11 5.92
C THR A 106 0.22 -8.43 4.70
N LEU A 107 1.45 -8.87 4.92
CA LEU A 107 2.32 -9.28 3.81
C LEU A 107 1.79 -10.50 3.06
N VAL A 108 1.19 -11.46 3.75
CA VAL A 108 0.54 -12.60 3.10
C VAL A 108 -0.68 -12.14 2.30
N LEU A 109 -1.62 -11.39 2.90
CA LEU A 109 -2.81 -10.92 2.20
C LEU A 109 -2.46 -9.93 1.08
N GLY A 110 -1.73 -8.87 1.38
CA GLY A 110 -1.37 -7.82 0.43
C GLY A 110 -0.40 -8.28 -0.64
N GLY A 111 0.65 -9.04 -0.26
CA GLY A 111 1.67 -9.52 -1.19
C GLY A 111 1.13 -10.57 -2.16
N THR A 112 0.42 -11.58 -1.67
CA THR A 112 -0.21 -12.59 -2.56
C THR A 112 -1.34 -11.96 -3.38
N GLY A 113 -2.14 -11.06 -2.80
CA GLY A 113 -3.17 -10.29 -3.51
C GLY A 113 -2.57 -9.47 -4.64
N PHE A 114 -1.50 -8.73 -4.37
CA PHE A 114 -0.77 -7.95 -5.37
C PHE A 114 -0.28 -8.82 -6.54
N LEU A 115 0.36 -9.96 -6.26
CA LEU A 115 0.81 -10.89 -7.29
C LEU A 115 -0.35 -11.45 -8.12
N LEU A 116 -1.46 -11.82 -7.48
CA LEU A 116 -2.65 -12.32 -8.18
C LEU A 116 -3.30 -11.23 -9.04
N ILE A 117 -3.49 -10.02 -8.50
CA ILE A 117 -4.06 -8.88 -9.23
C ILE A 117 -3.27 -8.65 -10.51
N PHE A 118 -1.96 -8.46 -10.41
CA PHE A 118 -1.15 -8.10 -11.57
C PHE A 118 -0.97 -9.25 -12.55
N THR A 119 -0.86 -10.50 -12.09
CA THR A 119 -0.83 -11.67 -12.97
C THR A 119 -2.13 -11.79 -13.77
N LEU A 120 -3.28 -11.73 -13.09
CA LEU A 120 -4.58 -11.83 -13.76
C LEU A 120 -4.86 -10.60 -14.64
N ALA A 121 -4.50 -9.41 -14.19
CA ALA A 121 -4.66 -8.17 -14.96
C ALA A 121 -3.84 -8.19 -16.26
N LEU A 122 -2.61 -8.73 -16.21
CA LEU A 122 -1.80 -8.90 -17.42
C LEU A 122 -2.44 -9.90 -18.39
N LEU A 123 -2.91 -11.03 -17.88
CA LEU A 123 -3.58 -12.06 -18.71
C LEU A 123 -4.85 -11.49 -19.36
N LEU A 124 -5.70 -10.83 -18.59
CA LEU A 124 -6.93 -10.20 -19.08
C LEU A 124 -6.62 -9.05 -20.05
N GLY A 125 -5.64 -8.20 -19.74
CA GLY A 125 -5.22 -7.11 -20.62
C GLY A 125 -4.73 -7.60 -21.98
N ILE A 126 -3.92 -8.68 -22.00
CA ILE A 126 -3.47 -9.34 -23.23
C ILE A 126 -4.65 -9.94 -24.00
N LEU A 127 -5.57 -10.63 -23.30
CA LEU A 127 -6.74 -11.24 -23.92
C LEU A 127 -7.65 -10.19 -24.56
N CYS A 128 -7.93 -9.09 -23.88
CA CYS A 128 -8.72 -7.98 -24.38
C CYS A 128 -8.05 -7.31 -25.58
N ALA A 129 -6.74 -7.02 -25.52
CA ALA A 129 -6.00 -6.42 -26.63
C ALA A 129 -5.94 -7.36 -27.86
N TRP A 130 -5.85 -8.68 -27.64
CA TRP A 130 -5.91 -9.64 -28.73
C TRP A 130 -7.29 -9.70 -29.39
N LYS A 131 -8.33 -9.60 -28.57
CA LYS A 131 -9.72 -9.67 -28.99
C LYS A 131 -10.39 -8.29 -29.05
N GLU A 132 -9.59 -7.24 -29.31
CA GLU A 132 -10.07 -5.86 -29.43
C GLU A 132 -11.36 -5.79 -30.26
N ASP A 133 -12.33 -5.01 -29.78
CA ASP A 133 -13.64 -4.77 -30.38
C ASP A 133 -14.52 -6.03 -30.55
N THR A 134 -14.17 -7.16 -29.91
CA THR A 134 -15.04 -8.34 -29.87
C THR A 134 -15.98 -8.29 -28.65
N TRP A 135 -17.00 -9.13 -28.67
CA TRP A 135 -17.93 -9.28 -27.53
C TRP A 135 -17.22 -9.65 -26.23
N LEU A 136 -16.13 -10.41 -26.28
CA LEU A 136 -15.30 -10.77 -25.10
C LEU A 136 -14.66 -9.53 -24.48
N ASP A 137 -14.00 -8.68 -25.29
CA ASP A 137 -13.41 -7.43 -24.83
C ASP A 137 -14.48 -6.51 -24.22
N CYS A 138 -15.63 -6.39 -24.88
CA CYS A 138 -16.75 -5.59 -24.41
C CYS A 138 -17.31 -6.08 -23.06
N ILE A 139 -17.50 -7.41 -22.89
CA ILE A 139 -17.98 -7.98 -21.63
C ILE A 139 -16.97 -7.75 -20.51
N ILE A 140 -15.70 -8.08 -20.72
CA ILE A 140 -14.66 -7.91 -19.70
C ILE A 140 -14.58 -6.45 -19.26
N CYS A 141 -14.60 -5.48 -20.20
CA CYS A 141 -14.59 -4.06 -19.88
C CYS A 141 -15.85 -3.63 -19.10
N LYS A 142 -17.05 -4.09 -19.51
CA LYS A 142 -18.31 -3.76 -18.82
C LYS A 142 -18.37 -4.38 -17.41
N VAL A 143 -18.03 -5.65 -17.28
CA VAL A 143 -17.94 -6.32 -15.97
C VAL A 143 -16.94 -5.58 -15.08
N GLY A 144 -15.80 -5.20 -15.64
CA GLY A 144 -14.79 -4.42 -14.93
C GLY A 144 -15.31 -3.09 -14.42
N THR A 145 -16.04 -2.36 -15.25
CA THR A 145 -16.65 -1.09 -14.84
C THR A 145 -17.67 -1.28 -13.71
N ILE A 146 -18.52 -2.30 -13.82
CA ILE A 146 -19.53 -2.59 -12.79
C ILE A 146 -18.89 -2.98 -11.46
N THR A 147 -17.95 -3.92 -11.50
CA THR A 147 -17.27 -4.39 -10.27
C THR A 147 -16.40 -3.31 -9.63
N GLY A 148 -15.77 -2.44 -10.42
CA GLY A 148 -15.00 -1.30 -9.93
C GLY A 148 -15.83 -0.24 -9.21
N CYS A 149 -17.16 -0.20 -9.43
CA CYS A 149 -18.08 0.69 -8.71
C CYS A 149 -18.53 0.13 -7.37
N ILE A 150 -18.24 -1.15 -7.06
CA ILE A 150 -18.66 -1.78 -5.82
C ILE A 150 -17.64 -1.46 -4.72
N PRO A 151 -18.07 -0.80 -3.61
CA PRO A 151 -17.16 -0.53 -2.50
C PRO A 151 -16.64 -1.83 -1.85
N GLU A 152 -15.35 -1.87 -1.50
CA GLU A 152 -14.71 -3.06 -0.94
C GLU A 152 -15.39 -3.59 0.33
N PHE A 153 -15.79 -2.68 1.23
CA PHE A 153 -16.48 -3.06 2.46
C PHE A 153 -17.82 -3.73 2.17
N TRP A 154 -18.56 -3.23 1.17
CA TRP A 154 -19.85 -3.80 0.77
C TRP A 154 -19.67 -5.18 0.15
N LEU A 155 -18.70 -5.34 -0.76
CA LEU A 155 -18.35 -6.63 -1.34
C LEU A 155 -17.92 -7.63 -0.27
N SER A 156 -17.15 -7.19 0.73
CA SER A 156 -16.75 -8.00 1.87
C SER A 156 -17.95 -8.54 2.64
N LEU A 157 -18.90 -7.65 2.99
CA LEU A 157 -20.12 -8.03 3.72
C LEU A 157 -20.99 -9.00 2.90
N LEU A 158 -21.12 -8.76 1.60
CA LEU A 158 -21.87 -9.64 0.70
C LEU A 158 -21.25 -11.06 0.67
N LEU A 159 -19.94 -11.16 0.52
CA LEU A 159 -19.26 -12.45 0.49
C LEU A 159 -19.34 -13.18 1.84
N ILE A 160 -19.22 -12.47 2.96
CA ILE A 160 -19.45 -13.04 4.29
C ILE A 160 -20.88 -13.57 4.41
N LEU A 161 -21.90 -12.79 4.02
CA LEU A 161 -23.29 -13.20 4.08
C LEU A 161 -23.54 -14.48 3.29
N VAL A 162 -23.05 -14.53 2.04
CA VAL A 162 -23.32 -15.67 1.15
C VAL A 162 -22.47 -16.88 1.55
N PHE A 163 -21.15 -16.75 1.58
CA PHE A 163 -20.26 -17.91 1.70
C PHE A 163 -20.04 -18.37 3.14
N SER A 164 -20.12 -17.46 4.10
CA SER A 164 -19.89 -17.83 5.49
C SER A 164 -21.19 -18.09 6.27
N MET A 165 -22.20 -17.22 6.11
CA MET A 165 -23.43 -17.33 6.89
C MET A 165 -24.46 -18.26 6.26
N GLN A 166 -24.71 -18.14 4.94
CA GLN A 166 -25.74 -18.95 4.26
C GLN A 166 -25.20 -20.33 3.86
N LEU A 167 -24.11 -20.36 3.10
CA LEU A 167 -23.52 -21.60 2.59
C LEU A 167 -22.65 -22.33 3.62
N LYS A 168 -22.09 -21.60 4.59
CA LYS A 168 -21.19 -22.13 5.64
C LYS A 168 -19.95 -22.84 5.08
N TRP A 169 -19.46 -22.40 3.91
CA TRP A 169 -18.31 -22.99 3.25
C TRP A 169 -16.97 -22.44 3.78
N LEU A 170 -16.95 -21.16 4.13
CA LEU A 170 -15.74 -20.45 4.49
C LEU A 170 -15.94 -19.66 5.81
N PRO A 171 -14.88 -19.45 6.58
CA PRO A 171 -14.95 -18.68 7.80
C PRO A 171 -15.23 -17.20 7.53
N SER A 172 -15.94 -16.55 8.47
CA SER A 172 -16.32 -15.12 8.35
C SER A 172 -15.23 -14.14 8.76
N SER A 173 -14.28 -14.55 9.60
CA SER A 173 -13.33 -13.61 10.23
C SER A 173 -12.10 -14.31 10.78
N GLY A 174 -11.05 -13.53 11.04
CA GLY A 174 -9.78 -14.01 11.59
C GLY A 174 -8.83 -14.56 10.53
N ALA A 175 -7.61 -14.92 10.94
CA ALA A 175 -6.60 -15.53 10.08
C ALA A 175 -6.49 -17.06 10.26
N TYR A 176 -7.15 -17.61 11.27
CA TYR A 176 -7.19 -19.03 11.63
C TYR A 176 -8.23 -19.28 12.71
N SER A 177 -8.69 -20.54 12.82
CA SER A 177 -9.59 -20.99 13.88
C SER A 177 -8.84 -21.14 15.22
N VAL A 178 -9.56 -21.01 16.33
CA VAL A 178 -8.97 -21.16 17.65
C VAL A 178 -8.29 -22.53 17.81
N GLY A 179 -7.02 -22.51 18.21
CA GLY A 179 -6.21 -23.72 18.33
C GLY A 179 -5.59 -24.27 17.05
N LYS A 180 -5.84 -23.64 15.88
CA LYS A 180 -5.32 -24.08 14.57
C LYS A 180 -4.31 -23.11 13.94
N GLN A 181 -3.55 -22.39 14.77
CA GLN A 181 -2.57 -21.39 14.30
C GLN A 181 -1.51 -21.94 13.34
N ALA A 182 -1.15 -23.23 13.49
CA ALA A 182 -0.16 -23.88 12.65
C ALA A 182 -0.77 -24.67 11.47
N ASP A 183 -2.10 -24.76 11.39
CA ASP A 183 -2.79 -25.49 10.32
C ASP A 183 -2.84 -24.62 9.04
N PHE A 184 -2.06 -25.03 8.03
CA PHE A 184 -1.99 -24.33 6.75
C PHE A 184 -3.35 -24.34 6.01
N SER A 185 -4.08 -25.45 6.06
CA SER A 185 -5.37 -25.55 5.38
C SER A 185 -6.41 -24.60 5.98
N ASP A 186 -6.46 -24.50 7.30
CA ASP A 186 -7.35 -23.58 8.00
C ASP A 186 -7.00 -22.12 7.68
N ARG A 187 -5.70 -21.76 7.64
CA ARG A 187 -5.24 -20.43 7.24
C ARG A 187 -5.62 -20.07 5.80
N VAL A 188 -5.51 -21.02 4.88
CA VAL A 188 -5.93 -20.82 3.49
C VAL A 188 -7.44 -20.57 3.40
N CYS A 189 -8.26 -21.32 4.13
CA CYS A 189 -9.71 -21.10 4.18
C CYS A 189 -10.06 -19.68 4.66
N HIS A 190 -9.37 -19.17 5.69
CA HIS A 190 -9.57 -17.81 6.20
C HIS A 190 -9.07 -16.72 5.24
N LEU A 191 -8.16 -17.05 4.34
CA LEU A 191 -7.59 -16.11 3.36
C LEU A 191 -8.46 -15.97 2.10
N ILE A 192 -9.27 -16.98 1.73
CA ILE A 192 -10.01 -17.01 0.46
C ILE A 192 -10.93 -15.79 0.31
N LEU A 193 -11.80 -15.51 1.27
CA LEU A 193 -12.76 -14.41 1.16
C LEU A 193 -12.06 -13.04 1.15
N PRO A 194 -11.15 -12.71 2.10
CA PRO A 194 -10.39 -11.48 2.05
C PRO A 194 -9.62 -11.30 0.74
N MET A 195 -8.95 -12.36 0.28
CA MET A 195 -8.20 -12.35 -0.98
C MET A 195 -9.09 -12.08 -2.19
N THR A 196 -10.27 -12.71 -2.24
CA THR A 196 -11.24 -12.52 -3.32
C THR A 196 -11.68 -11.07 -3.41
N VAL A 197 -11.94 -10.41 -2.27
CA VAL A 197 -12.28 -8.99 -2.26
C VAL A 197 -11.13 -8.15 -2.79
N VAL A 198 -9.92 -8.29 -2.24
CA VAL A 198 -8.74 -7.51 -2.66
C VAL A 198 -8.50 -7.67 -4.16
N VAL A 199 -8.60 -8.91 -4.68
CA VAL A 199 -8.39 -9.16 -6.10
C VAL A 199 -9.50 -8.53 -6.95
N LEU A 200 -10.78 -8.77 -6.64
CA LEU A 200 -11.88 -8.28 -7.45
C LEU A 200 -11.97 -6.75 -7.47
N SER A 201 -11.68 -6.09 -6.36
CA SER A 201 -11.72 -4.62 -6.29
C SER A 201 -10.68 -3.92 -7.15
N HIS A 202 -9.53 -4.56 -7.38
CA HIS A 202 -8.41 -3.93 -8.07
C HIS A 202 -8.15 -4.49 -9.47
N LEU A 203 -8.46 -5.77 -9.72
CA LEU A 203 -8.14 -6.51 -10.93
C LEU A 203 -8.54 -5.77 -12.21
N TRP A 204 -9.78 -5.30 -12.25
CA TRP A 204 -10.38 -4.74 -13.46
C TRP A 204 -9.78 -3.41 -13.85
N TYR A 205 -9.48 -2.57 -12.85
CA TYR A 205 -8.81 -1.30 -13.08
C TYR A 205 -7.44 -1.49 -13.74
N TYR A 206 -6.63 -2.41 -13.18
CA TYR A 206 -5.30 -2.68 -13.74
C TYR A 206 -5.37 -3.45 -15.06
N ALA A 207 -6.31 -4.37 -15.23
CA ALA A 207 -6.53 -5.05 -16.51
C ALA A 207 -6.84 -4.05 -17.63
N TYR A 208 -7.68 -3.05 -17.36
CA TYR A 208 -8.01 -1.99 -18.30
C TYR A 208 -6.80 -1.10 -18.62
N MET A 209 -6.03 -0.70 -17.60
CA MET A 209 -4.79 0.07 -17.83
C MET A 209 -3.80 -0.68 -18.72
N ILE A 210 -3.58 -1.97 -18.42
CA ILE A 210 -2.65 -2.81 -19.17
C ILE A 210 -3.14 -3.03 -20.60
N ARG A 211 -4.45 -3.30 -20.78
CA ARG A 211 -5.08 -3.37 -22.10
C ARG A 211 -4.77 -2.13 -22.94
N ASN A 212 -5.00 -0.95 -22.38
CA ASN A 212 -4.76 0.30 -23.11
C ASN A 212 -3.28 0.47 -23.49
N LYS A 213 -2.36 0.16 -22.56
CA LYS A 213 -0.92 0.19 -22.86
C LYS A 213 -0.52 -0.78 -23.97
N ILE A 214 -1.09 -1.96 -24.02
CA ILE A 214 -0.84 -2.92 -25.12
C ILE A 214 -1.43 -2.40 -26.43
N LEU A 215 -2.61 -1.77 -26.41
CA LEU A 215 -3.23 -1.20 -27.60
C LEU A 215 -2.48 0.02 -28.13
N ASP A 216 -1.94 0.87 -27.24
CA ASP A 216 -1.06 1.97 -27.65
C ASP A 216 0.14 1.41 -28.45
N GLU A 217 0.80 0.37 -27.95
CA GLU A 217 1.91 -0.29 -28.63
C GLU A 217 1.50 -0.96 -29.96
N VAL A 218 0.28 -1.53 -30.04
CA VAL A 218 -0.24 -2.16 -31.27
C VAL A 218 -0.45 -1.14 -32.40
N ARG A 219 -0.61 0.14 -32.07
CA ARG A 219 -0.84 1.24 -33.02
C ARG A 219 0.45 1.94 -33.45
N GLU A 220 1.59 1.60 -32.89
CA GLU A 220 2.90 2.16 -33.19
C GLU A 220 3.37 1.83 -34.63
N GLU A 221 4.15 2.72 -35.24
CA GLU A 221 4.65 2.59 -36.61
C GLU A 221 5.46 1.30 -36.85
N TYR A 222 6.24 0.86 -35.86
CA TYR A 222 7.00 -0.38 -36.02
C TYR A 222 6.10 -1.62 -36.15
N VAL A 223 4.88 -1.57 -35.64
CA VAL A 223 3.88 -2.63 -35.78
C VAL A 223 3.32 -2.64 -37.22
N LEU A 224 3.08 -1.46 -37.79
CA LEU A 224 2.69 -1.34 -39.20
C LEU A 224 3.77 -1.93 -40.14
N LEU A 225 5.03 -1.61 -39.87
CA LEU A 225 6.17 -2.18 -40.60
C LEU A 225 6.25 -3.72 -40.44
N ALA A 226 6.04 -4.23 -39.24
CA ALA A 226 6.04 -5.67 -38.98
C ALA A 226 4.92 -6.39 -39.73
N ARG A 227 3.72 -5.80 -39.80
CA ARG A 227 2.60 -6.30 -40.59
C ARG A 227 2.87 -6.24 -42.10
N ALA A 228 3.47 -5.16 -42.60
CA ALA A 228 3.87 -5.02 -43.99
C ALA A 228 4.88 -6.10 -44.41
N LYS A 229 5.74 -6.54 -43.49
CA LYS A 229 6.66 -7.70 -43.66
C LYS A 229 5.98 -9.07 -43.56
N GLY A 230 4.65 -9.14 -43.43
CA GLY A 230 3.89 -10.37 -43.41
C GLY A 230 3.91 -11.13 -42.07
N LEU A 231 4.35 -10.50 -40.97
CA LEU A 231 4.35 -11.15 -39.65
C LEU A 231 2.92 -11.38 -39.13
N LYS A 232 2.67 -12.58 -38.59
CA LYS A 232 1.38 -12.95 -38.03
C LYS A 232 1.04 -12.09 -36.80
N ARG A 233 -0.23 -11.73 -36.61
CA ARG A 233 -0.74 -10.93 -35.48
C ARG A 233 -0.23 -11.44 -34.13
N LYS A 234 -0.20 -12.76 -33.93
CA LYS A 234 0.33 -13.40 -32.72
C LYS A 234 1.80 -13.05 -32.47
N THR A 235 2.64 -13.17 -33.49
CA THR A 235 4.07 -12.87 -33.40
C THR A 235 4.31 -11.38 -33.10
N VAL A 236 3.56 -10.48 -33.74
CA VAL A 236 3.63 -9.04 -33.50
C VAL A 236 3.27 -8.73 -32.05
N LEU A 237 2.13 -9.24 -31.57
CA LEU A 237 1.66 -8.98 -30.21
C LEU A 237 2.64 -9.50 -29.15
N PHE A 238 2.98 -10.79 -29.18
CA PHE A 238 3.77 -11.43 -28.11
C PHE A 238 5.26 -11.11 -28.17
N ARG A 239 5.83 -10.93 -29.36
CA ARG A 239 7.28 -10.73 -29.50
C ARG A 239 7.70 -9.27 -29.57
N HIS A 240 6.82 -8.39 -30.05
CA HIS A 240 7.11 -6.97 -30.22
C HIS A 240 6.34 -6.11 -29.24
N CYS A 241 5.00 -6.08 -29.29
CA CYS A 241 4.21 -5.18 -28.44
C CYS A 241 4.37 -5.51 -26.96
N LEU A 242 4.19 -6.76 -26.57
CA LEU A 242 4.25 -7.16 -25.15
C LEU A 242 5.63 -6.89 -24.53
N ARG A 243 6.70 -7.12 -25.30
CA ARG A 243 8.06 -6.81 -24.84
C ARG A 243 8.24 -5.32 -24.53
N ASN A 244 7.65 -4.45 -25.34
CA ASN A 244 7.72 -3.00 -25.14
C ASN A 244 6.75 -2.53 -24.03
N THR A 245 5.66 -3.26 -23.80
CA THR A 245 4.69 -2.96 -22.72
C THR A 245 5.22 -3.34 -21.34
N ILE A 246 6.04 -4.41 -21.21
CA ILE A 246 6.56 -4.90 -19.90
C ILE A 246 7.11 -3.78 -19.02
N PRO A 247 7.91 -2.87 -19.54
CA PRO A 247 8.45 -1.78 -18.75
C PRO A 247 7.37 -0.87 -18.14
N SER A 248 6.43 -0.42 -18.96
CA SER A 248 5.28 0.39 -18.47
C SER A 248 4.44 -0.39 -17.47
N TYR A 249 4.27 -1.69 -17.68
CA TYR A 249 3.60 -2.58 -16.72
C TYR A 249 4.30 -2.64 -15.36
N LEU A 250 5.63 -2.77 -15.34
CA LEU A 250 6.41 -2.73 -14.08
C LEU A 250 6.31 -1.36 -13.38
N GLY A 251 6.27 -0.27 -14.16
CA GLY A 251 6.01 1.07 -13.62
C GLY A 251 4.63 1.18 -12.95
N ILE A 252 3.59 0.66 -13.60
CA ILE A 252 2.23 0.60 -13.03
C ILE A 252 2.23 -0.23 -11.75
N MET A 253 2.87 -1.40 -11.73
CA MET A 253 2.99 -2.22 -10.53
C MET A 253 3.61 -1.45 -9.37
N ALA A 254 4.72 -0.78 -9.58
CA ALA A 254 5.44 -0.07 -8.53
C ALA A 254 4.60 1.08 -7.92
N ILE A 255 3.90 1.87 -8.76
CA ILE A 255 3.02 2.95 -8.30
C ILE A 255 1.77 2.41 -7.59
N SER A 256 1.35 1.18 -7.88
CA SER A 256 0.10 0.60 -7.37
C SER A 256 0.24 -0.01 -5.98
N VAL A 257 1.44 -0.24 -5.49
CA VAL A 257 1.65 -0.84 -4.15
C VAL A 257 0.90 -0.10 -3.05
N PRO A 258 0.98 1.25 -2.93
CA PRO A 258 0.22 1.99 -1.92
C PRO A 258 -1.29 1.85 -2.04
N HIS A 259 -1.80 1.80 -3.27
CA HIS A 259 -3.23 1.68 -3.55
C HIS A 259 -3.77 0.31 -3.11
N VAL A 260 -3.07 -0.77 -3.47
CA VAL A 260 -3.43 -2.13 -3.05
C VAL A 260 -3.32 -2.29 -1.54
N LEU A 261 -2.26 -1.74 -0.90
CA LEU A 261 -2.14 -1.76 0.56
C LEU A 261 -3.26 -0.99 1.24
N GLY A 262 -3.72 0.15 0.68
CA GLY A 262 -4.86 0.90 1.20
C GLY A 262 -6.14 0.07 1.19
N GLY A 263 -6.40 -0.67 0.13
CA GLY A 263 -7.53 -1.61 0.02
C GLY A 263 -7.46 -2.74 1.03
N THR A 264 -6.28 -3.31 1.28
CA THR A 264 -6.13 -4.37 2.29
C THR A 264 -6.53 -3.90 3.69
N TYR A 265 -6.35 -2.63 4.05
CA TYR A 265 -6.74 -2.09 5.36
C TYR A 265 -8.25 -2.19 5.62
N ILE A 266 -9.05 -1.90 4.61
CA ILE A 266 -10.52 -2.02 4.70
C ILE A 266 -10.90 -3.49 4.87
N VAL A 267 -10.33 -4.35 4.03
CA VAL A 267 -10.60 -5.78 4.02
C VAL A 267 -10.18 -6.44 5.34
N GLU A 268 -8.98 -6.15 5.84
CA GLU A 268 -8.51 -6.63 7.14
C GLU A 268 -9.47 -6.25 8.27
N THR A 269 -9.99 -5.00 8.24
CA THR A 269 -10.89 -4.51 9.29
C THR A 269 -12.24 -5.23 9.24
N VAL A 270 -12.84 -5.39 8.05
CA VAL A 270 -14.15 -6.04 7.90
C VAL A 270 -14.09 -7.51 8.25
N PHE A 271 -13.06 -8.23 7.80
CA PHE A 271 -12.85 -9.64 8.13
C PHE A 271 -12.21 -9.87 9.50
N SER A 272 -11.93 -8.82 10.28
CA SER A 272 -11.14 -8.90 11.52
C SER A 272 -9.85 -9.73 11.33
N TYR A 273 -9.26 -9.61 10.14
CA TYR A 273 -8.00 -10.26 9.79
C TYR A 273 -6.86 -9.54 10.50
N PRO A 274 -6.05 -10.24 11.32
CA PRO A 274 -5.12 -9.58 12.25
C PRO A 274 -3.87 -9.05 11.54
N GLY A 275 -4.03 -7.97 10.79
CA GLY A 275 -2.97 -7.28 10.05
C GLY A 275 -2.66 -5.87 10.57
N ILE A 276 -1.86 -5.14 9.80
CA ILE A 276 -1.45 -3.74 10.08
C ILE A 276 -2.62 -2.78 9.89
N GLY A 277 -3.53 -3.04 8.95
CA GLY A 277 -4.70 -2.21 8.73
C GLY A 277 -5.65 -2.21 9.93
N THR A 278 -5.93 -3.40 10.49
CA THR A 278 -6.68 -3.52 11.75
C THR A 278 -5.98 -2.83 12.91
N LEU A 279 -4.65 -2.92 13.01
CA LEU A 279 -3.88 -2.19 14.01
C LEU A 279 -4.01 -0.68 13.86
N ALA A 280 -3.95 -0.17 12.63
CA ALA A 280 -4.09 1.27 12.36
C ALA A 280 -5.47 1.77 12.75
N TYR A 281 -6.54 1.04 12.38
CA TYR A 281 -7.91 1.36 12.80
C TYR A 281 -8.07 1.35 14.33
N GLU A 282 -7.59 0.29 14.99
CA GLU A 282 -7.65 0.17 16.44
C GLU A 282 -6.85 1.27 17.14
N SER A 283 -5.66 1.59 16.65
CA SER A 283 -4.80 2.64 17.22
C SER A 283 -5.47 4.01 17.13
N ALA A 284 -6.12 4.31 16.00
CA ALA A 284 -6.88 5.53 15.84
C ALA A 284 -8.09 5.57 16.78
N ARG A 285 -8.85 4.48 16.87
CA ARG A 285 -10.03 4.35 17.73
C ARG A 285 -9.71 4.49 19.21
N TYR A 286 -8.62 3.86 19.65
CA TYR A 286 -8.18 3.86 21.06
C TYR A 286 -7.17 4.96 21.37
N LYS A 287 -6.89 5.85 20.40
CA LYS A 287 -5.95 6.98 20.57
C LYS A 287 -4.55 6.53 21.02
N ASP A 288 -4.11 5.38 20.50
CA ASP A 288 -2.76 4.86 20.70
C ASP A 288 -1.79 5.59 19.77
N TYR A 289 -1.40 6.79 20.16
CA TYR A 289 -0.65 7.70 19.31
C TYR A 289 0.72 7.15 18.90
N ASN A 290 1.42 6.45 19.81
CA ASN A 290 2.74 5.88 19.50
C ASN A 290 2.64 4.81 18.41
N LEU A 291 1.67 3.91 18.53
CA LEU A 291 1.43 2.85 17.56
C LEU A 291 0.93 3.42 16.22
N LEU A 292 -0.05 4.34 16.27
CA LEU A 292 -0.59 4.98 15.07
C LEU A 292 0.48 5.73 14.29
N MET A 293 1.34 6.47 15.00
CA MET A 293 2.42 7.25 14.41
C MET A 293 3.42 6.35 13.67
N LEU A 294 3.85 5.25 14.29
CA LEU A 294 4.78 4.32 13.61
C LEU A 294 4.12 3.64 12.40
N LEU A 295 2.85 3.25 12.49
CA LEU A 295 2.11 2.67 11.37
C LEU A 295 1.97 3.66 10.20
N CYS A 296 1.66 4.92 10.47
CA CYS A 296 1.61 5.96 9.45
C CYS A 296 2.99 6.21 8.80
N LEU A 297 4.05 6.23 9.61
CA LEU A 297 5.41 6.38 9.10
C LEU A 297 5.82 5.21 8.22
N MET A 298 5.58 3.98 8.66
CA MET A 298 5.88 2.78 7.88
C MET A 298 5.14 2.79 6.53
N SER A 299 3.84 3.08 6.56
CA SER A 299 3.03 3.18 5.34
C SER A 299 3.56 4.27 4.40
N GLY A 300 3.88 5.44 4.92
CA GLY A 300 4.43 6.54 4.14
C GLY A 300 5.82 6.25 3.56
N ILE A 301 6.69 5.58 4.32
CA ILE A 301 8.01 5.14 3.83
C ILE A 301 7.84 4.14 2.67
N VAL A 302 6.92 3.17 2.78
CA VAL A 302 6.62 2.24 1.70
C VAL A 302 6.15 2.98 0.45
N VAL A 303 5.25 3.96 0.60
CA VAL A 303 4.77 4.80 -0.51
C VAL A 303 5.93 5.53 -1.19
N ILE A 304 6.79 6.19 -0.40
CA ILE A 304 7.94 6.95 -0.93
C ILE A 304 8.91 6.02 -1.66
N LEU A 305 9.22 4.85 -1.08
CA LEU A 305 10.10 3.85 -1.70
C LEU A 305 9.53 3.30 -3.01
N CYS A 306 8.24 2.98 -3.05
CA CYS A 306 7.57 2.48 -4.26
C CYS A 306 7.56 3.55 -5.37
N ASN A 307 7.27 4.80 -5.03
CA ASN A 307 7.32 5.90 -6.00
C ASN A 307 8.75 6.12 -6.54
N MET A 308 9.76 6.07 -5.68
CA MET A 308 11.16 6.14 -6.12
C MET A 308 11.55 4.97 -7.03
N ALA A 309 11.13 3.76 -6.68
CA ALA A 309 11.36 2.58 -7.50
C ALA A 309 10.69 2.72 -8.87
N ALA A 310 9.44 3.19 -8.90
CA ALA A 310 8.70 3.46 -10.13
C ALA A 310 9.41 4.50 -11.02
N GLN A 311 9.87 5.60 -10.43
CA GLN A 311 10.65 6.60 -11.16
C GLN A 311 11.93 6.01 -11.76
N ILE A 312 12.72 5.27 -10.95
CA ILE A 312 13.97 4.65 -11.42
C ILE A 312 13.69 3.65 -12.55
N ILE A 313 12.62 2.88 -12.47
CA ILE A 313 12.19 1.95 -13.51
C ILE A 313 11.86 2.75 -14.78
N ASN A 314 10.98 3.75 -14.69
CA ASN A 314 10.56 4.55 -15.84
C ASN A 314 11.74 5.25 -16.52
N GLU A 315 12.66 5.84 -15.77
CA GLU A 315 13.86 6.50 -16.32
C GLU A 315 14.85 5.54 -17.01
N ARG A 316 14.90 4.28 -16.55
CA ARG A 316 15.72 3.25 -17.23
C ARG A 316 15.09 2.82 -18.56
N ILE A 317 13.79 2.91 -18.65
CA ILE A 317 13.00 2.49 -19.81
C ILE A 317 12.91 3.58 -20.85
N ASP A 318 12.60 4.81 -20.44
CA ASP A 318 12.56 5.99 -21.29
C ASP A 318 13.62 7.03 -20.83
N PRO A 319 14.82 7.01 -21.44
CA PRO A 319 15.87 7.97 -21.11
C PRO A 319 15.49 9.44 -21.34
N ARG A 320 14.45 9.73 -22.15
CA ARG A 320 13.97 11.10 -22.41
C ARG A 320 13.30 11.72 -21.19
N MET A 321 12.69 10.90 -20.35
CA MET A 321 12.13 11.37 -19.07
C MET A 321 13.21 11.94 -18.13
N ARG A 322 14.41 11.42 -18.21
CA ARG A 322 15.57 11.89 -17.44
C ARG A 322 16.07 13.27 -17.87
N GLU A 323 15.94 13.60 -19.16
CA GLU A 323 16.32 14.91 -19.69
C GLU A 323 15.29 15.98 -19.31
N LYS A 324 13.99 15.65 -19.29
CA LYS A 324 12.94 16.56 -18.83
C LYS A 324 13.06 16.91 -17.36
N GLU A 325 13.30 15.93 -16.50
CA GLU A 325 13.47 16.14 -15.06
C GLU A 325 14.73 16.98 -14.75
N ALA A 326 15.80 16.81 -15.54
CA ALA A 326 17.00 17.63 -15.44
C ALA A 326 16.77 19.08 -15.90
N ALA A 327 15.91 19.30 -16.90
CA ALA A 327 15.54 20.64 -17.36
C ALA A 327 14.64 21.36 -16.36
N GLU A 328 13.59 20.71 -15.84
CA GLU A 328 12.71 21.26 -14.82
C GLU A 328 13.47 21.60 -13.51
N THR A 329 14.40 20.76 -13.11
CA THR A 329 15.24 21.02 -11.91
C THR A 329 16.16 22.23 -12.14
N SER A 330 16.63 22.47 -13.35
CA SER A 330 17.46 23.63 -13.67
C SER A 330 16.65 24.93 -13.75
N GLU A 331 15.40 24.88 -14.20
CA GLU A 331 14.49 26.03 -14.19
C GLU A 331 14.09 26.46 -12.76
N VAL A 332 13.78 25.50 -11.88
CA VAL A 332 13.46 25.77 -10.46
C VAL A 332 14.67 26.32 -9.70
N MET A 333 15.90 26.00 -10.08
CA MET A 333 17.11 26.57 -9.47
C MET A 333 17.45 27.99 -10.00
N MET A 334 16.83 28.44 -11.09
CA MET A 334 17.04 29.78 -11.64
C MET A 334 15.97 30.81 -11.19
N LEU A 335 14.92 30.34 -10.52
CA LEU A 335 13.89 31.15 -9.84
C LEU A 335 14.23 31.32 -8.36
#